data_b9ab2df9d08d36bcf17ef0ec51f4cbf1
#
_entry.id   b9ab2df9d08d36bcf17ef0ec51f4cbf1
#
_cell.length_a   1.000
_cell.length_b   1.000
_cell.length_c   1.000
_cell.angle_alpha   90.00
_cell.angle_beta   90.00
_cell.angle_gamma   90.00
#
_symmetry.space_group_name_H-M   'P 1'
#
loop_
_entity.id
_entity.type
_entity.pdbx_description
1 polymer ?
#
loop_
_entity_poly.entity_id
_entity_poly.type
_entity_poly.pdbx_seq_one_letter_code
_entity_poly.pdbx_strand_id
1 'polypeptide(L)' 'MQQGDEILMQAVAIGNSLKITAVHAATGTEVSFIAPKNTPMLSLKMMARKKLESVMNKNNQA' A
#
# COMPACT_ATOMS: atom_id res chain seq x y z
N MET A 1 -2.36 19.60 -9.94
CA MET A 1 -1.48 18.80 -9.06
C MET A 1 -2.31 17.86 -8.23
N GLN A 2 -2.02 16.58 -8.30
CA GLN A 2 -2.86 15.56 -7.69
C GLN A 2 -2.27 15.10 -6.37
N GLN A 3 -2.35 15.92 -5.36
CA GLN A 3 -1.79 15.55 -4.07
C GLN A 3 -2.60 14.46 -3.37
N GLY A 4 -3.88 14.34 -3.72
CA GLY A 4 -4.72 13.33 -3.10
C GLY A 4 -4.33 11.91 -3.42
N ASP A 5 -3.52 11.71 -4.45
CA ASP A 5 -3.11 10.36 -4.85
C ASP A 5 -1.79 9.93 -4.25
N GLU A 6 -1.21 10.73 -3.39
CA GLU A 6 0.07 10.36 -2.81
C GLU A 6 -0.08 9.16 -1.89
N ILE A 7 0.78 8.18 -2.10
CA ILE A 7 0.82 6.98 -1.28
C ILE A 7 2.19 6.90 -0.62
N LEU A 8 2.18 6.85 0.70
CA LEU A 8 3.40 6.70 1.48
C LEU A 8 3.60 5.23 1.79
N MET A 9 4.80 4.71 1.53
CA MET A 9 5.08 3.30 1.75
C MET A 9 6.27 3.13 2.67
N GLN A 10 6.17 2.13 3.53
CA GLN A 10 7.27 1.72 4.39
C GLN A 10 7.44 0.23 4.26
N ALA A 11 8.68 -0.22 4.13
CA ALA A 11 8.99 -1.64 4.01
C ALA A 11 9.97 -2.04 5.11
N VAL A 12 9.65 -3.13 5.80
CA VAL A 12 10.48 -3.67 6.86
C VAL A 12 10.80 -5.12 6.51
N ALA A 13 12.10 -5.46 6.50
CA ALA A 13 12.51 -6.82 6.21
C ALA A 13 12.35 -7.68 7.45
N ILE A 14 11.69 -8.83 7.30
CA ILE A 14 11.49 -9.79 8.38
C ILE A 14 11.82 -11.16 7.81
N GLY A 15 12.99 -11.69 8.16
CA GLY A 15 13.45 -12.95 7.58
C GLY A 15 13.54 -12.84 6.07
N ASN A 16 12.86 -13.72 5.37
CA ASN A 16 12.84 -13.73 3.90
C ASN A 16 11.67 -12.95 3.33
N SER A 17 11.00 -12.16 4.15
CA SER A 17 9.80 -11.43 3.73
C SER A 17 9.97 -9.94 3.96
N LEU A 18 9.11 -9.17 3.29
CA LEU A 18 8.98 -7.75 3.53
C LEU A 18 7.58 -7.48 4.05
N LYS A 19 7.49 -6.75 5.14
CA LYS A 19 6.20 -6.23 5.59
C LYS A 19 6.06 -4.82 5.05
N ILE A 20 5.02 -4.61 4.25
CA ILE A 20 4.77 -3.34 3.59
C ILE A 20 3.59 -2.67 4.27
N THR A 21 3.77 -1.41 4.61
CA THR A 21 2.68 -0.57 5.10
C THR A 21 2.51 0.57 4.13
N ALA A 22 1.29 0.77 3.65
CA ALA A 22 1.00 1.82 2.69
C ALA A 22 -0.14 2.68 3.20
N VAL A 23 0.00 3.99 3.07
CA VAL A 23 -1.00 4.96 3.53
C VAL A 23 -1.36 5.86 2.37
N HIS A 24 -2.66 6.00 2.14
CA HIS A 24 -3.17 6.98 1.18
C HIS A 24 -3.30 8.32 1.90
N ALA A 25 -2.43 9.26 1.52
CA ALA A 25 -2.26 10.48 2.31
C ALA A 25 -3.54 11.30 2.45
N ALA A 26 -4.31 11.39 1.38
CA ALA A 26 -5.50 12.26 1.38
C ALA A 26 -6.58 11.75 2.33
N THR A 27 -6.74 10.44 2.45
CA THR A 27 -7.82 9.85 3.26
C THR A 27 -7.34 9.26 4.57
N GLY A 28 -6.03 9.06 4.72
CA GLY A 28 -5.49 8.38 5.87
C GLY A 28 -5.71 6.88 5.88
N THR A 29 -6.21 6.34 4.77
CA THR A 29 -6.44 4.90 4.65
C THR A 29 -5.10 4.17 4.66
N GLU A 30 -5.02 3.11 5.44
CA GLU A 30 -3.77 2.38 5.62
C GLU A 30 -4.00 0.89 5.40
N VAL A 31 -3.05 0.25 4.72
CA VAL A 31 -3.06 -1.20 4.53
C VAL A 31 -1.68 -1.75 4.82
N SER A 32 -1.64 -3.03 5.19
CA SER A 32 -0.37 -3.74 5.39
C SER A 32 -0.46 -5.09 4.69
N PHE A 33 0.68 -5.53 4.16
CA PHE A 33 0.72 -6.85 3.53
C PHE A 33 2.16 -7.35 3.55
N ILE A 34 2.32 -8.65 3.26
CA ILE A 34 3.61 -9.32 3.25
C ILE A 34 3.94 -9.70 1.82
N ALA A 35 5.19 -9.51 1.43
CA ALA A 35 5.69 -9.88 0.11
C ALA A 35 7.03 -10.56 0.25
N PRO A 36 7.43 -11.37 -0.75
CA PRO A 36 8.77 -11.96 -0.74
C PRO A 36 9.84 -10.87 -0.75
N LYS A 37 10.95 -11.15 -0.10
CA LYS A 37 12.00 -10.15 0.11
C LYS A 37 12.53 -9.58 -1.19
N ASN A 38 12.56 -10.37 -2.26
CA ASN A 38 13.11 -9.93 -3.53
C ASN A 38 12.07 -9.37 -4.49
N THR A 39 10.90 -9.00 -3.99
CA THR A 39 9.88 -8.38 -4.84
C THR A 39 10.33 -6.99 -5.29
N PRO A 40 10.27 -6.69 -6.59
CA PRO A 40 10.66 -5.37 -7.08
C PRO A 40 9.80 -4.26 -6.49
N MET A 41 10.41 -3.11 -6.30
CA MET A 41 9.70 -1.96 -5.72
C MET A 41 8.46 -1.58 -6.54
N LEU A 42 8.57 -1.63 -7.86
CA LEU A 42 7.43 -1.29 -8.71
C LEU A 42 6.24 -2.21 -8.44
N SER A 43 6.51 -3.50 -8.27
CA SER A 43 5.46 -4.46 -7.96
C SER A 43 4.82 -4.15 -6.61
N LEU A 44 5.65 -3.78 -5.63
CA LEU A 44 5.14 -3.43 -4.31
C LEU A 44 4.22 -2.21 -4.37
N LYS A 45 4.60 -1.22 -5.16
CA LYS A 45 3.78 -0.02 -5.33
C LYS A 45 2.44 -0.36 -5.96
N MET A 46 2.44 -1.22 -6.96
CA MET A 46 1.21 -1.62 -7.64
C MET A 46 0.30 -2.39 -6.69
N MET A 47 0.88 -3.30 -5.92
CA MET A 47 0.11 -4.05 -4.94
C MET A 47 -0.49 -3.14 -3.88
N ALA A 48 0.29 -2.18 -3.40
CA ALA A 48 -0.19 -1.25 -2.40
C ALA A 48 -1.36 -0.44 -2.92
N ARG A 49 -1.25 0.07 -4.15
CA ARG A 49 -2.34 0.85 -4.74
C ARG A 49 -3.61 0.02 -4.87
N LYS A 50 -3.48 -1.21 -5.34
CA LYS A 50 -4.64 -2.08 -5.49
C LYS A 50 -5.32 -2.34 -4.16
N LYS A 51 -4.53 -2.62 -3.14
CA LYS A 51 -5.11 -2.92 -1.83
C LYS A 51 -5.78 -1.69 -1.22
N LEU A 52 -5.17 -0.53 -1.40
CA LEU A 52 -5.78 0.70 -0.92
C LEU A 52 -7.08 1.00 -1.64
N GLU A 53 -7.10 0.83 -2.95
CA GLU A 53 -8.32 1.06 -3.74
C GLU A 53 -9.43 0.12 -3.29
N SER A 54 -9.09 -1.12 -3.02
CA SER A 54 -10.09 -2.10 -2.58
C SER A 54 -10.72 -1.67 -1.26
N VAL A 55 -9.91 -1.23 -0.31
CA VAL A 55 -10.43 -0.79 0.98
C VAL A 55 -11.27 0.47 0.83
N MET A 56 -10.78 1.43 0.05
CA MET A 56 -11.50 2.68 -0.13
C MET A 56 -12.82 2.48 -0.85
N ASN A 57 -12.85 1.58 -1.82
CA ASN A 57 -14.09 1.28 -2.53
C ASN A 57 -15.12 0.64 -1.60
N LYS A 58 -14.69 -0.25 -0.72
CA LYS A 58 -15.59 -0.84 0.26
C LYS A 58 -16.21 0.23 1.15
N ASN A 59 -15.40 1.17 1.58
CA ASN A 59 -15.88 2.21 2.46
C ASN A 59 -16.85 3.16 1.76
N ASN A 60 -16.77 3.23 0.45
CA ASN A 60 -17.63 4.12 -0.32
C ASN A 60 -18.93 3.47 -0.77
N GLN A 61 -19.10 2.20 -0.47
CA GLN A 61 -20.28 1.48 -0.91
C GLN A 61 -21.39 1.47 0.12
N ALA A 62 -21.41 2.38 0.97
CA ALA A 62 -22.39 2.44 2.04
C ALA A 62 -23.83 2.31 1.56
#